data_acd3955c78d31cec9900fdc6224d2114
#
_entry.id   acd3955c78d31cec9900fdc6224d2114
#
_cell.length_a   1.000
_cell.length_b   1.000
_cell.length_c   1.000
_cell.angle_alpha   90.00
_cell.angle_beta   90.00
_cell.angle_gamma   90.00
#
_symmetry.space_group_name_H-M   'P 1'
#
loop_
_entity.id
_entity.type
_entity.pdbx_description
1 polymer ?
#
loop_
_entity_poly.entity_id
_entity_poly.type
_entity_poly.pdbx_seq_one_letter_code
_entity_poly.pdbx_strand_id
1 'polypeptide(L)'
;MDDWSPADTNTHQDHVIAHVIGATVEAYFVWDETVYLVLDIGFIWNIYLNIEMGLVPQVVAIAELDASDEMRRELRSDLDLIGRDASLNRMTTSPVQSPILSIDFLTADSSRQMRLTCEDGVLVVETSLQTAEVKIYEAG
;
A
#
# COMPACT_ATOMS: atom_id res chain seq x y z
N MET A 1 21.09 11.61 9.12
CA MET A 1 20.46 10.50 9.84
C MET A 1 19.01 10.86 10.15
N ASP A 2 18.11 10.00 9.74
CA ASP A 2 16.69 10.28 9.91
C ASP A 2 16.25 9.90 11.32
N ASP A 3 15.80 10.90 12.07
CA ASP A 3 15.28 10.68 13.41
C ASP A 3 13.79 10.39 13.32
N TRP A 4 13.46 9.12 13.09
CA TRP A 4 12.07 8.70 13.00
C TRP A 4 11.46 8.67 14.41
N SER A 5 10.29 9.30 14.54
CA SER A 5 9.53 9.33 15.78
C SER A 5 8.16 8.70 15.57
N PRO A 6 7.62 7.98 16.56
CA PRO A 6 6.26 7.46 16.47
C PRO A 6 5.26 8.58 16.22
N ALA A 7 4.26 8.31 15.40
CA ALA A 7 3.19 9.25 15.10
C ALA A 7 1.84 8.65 15.53
N ASP A 8 0.95 9.51 16.00
CA ASP A 8 -0.39 9.09 16.40
C ASP A 8 -1.26 8.87 15.16
N THR A 9 -2.22 7.96 15.26
CA THR A 9 -3.23 7.74 14.24
C THR A 9 -4.51 8.49 14.57
N ASN A 10 -5.32 8.75 13.55
CA ASN A 10 -6.66 9.29 13.74
C ASN A 10 -7.70 8.14 13.72
N THR A 11 -8.95 8.47 14.00
CA THR A 11 -10.04 7.49 14.08
C THR A 11 -10.23 6.74 12.76
N HIS A 12 -10.14 7.45 11.63
CA HIS A 12 -10.31 6.83 10.31
C HIS A 12 -9.19 5.83 10.02
N GLN A 13 -7.94 6.20 10.31
CA GLN A 13 -6.80 5.30 10.15
C GLN A 13 -6.98 4.05 11.04
N ASP A 14 -7.42 4.23 12.28
CA ASP A 14 -7.65 3.11 13.19
C ASP A 14 -8.70 2.13 12.65
N HIS A 15 -9.76 2.64 12.02
CA HIS A 15 -10.79 1.80 11.41
C HIS A 15 -10.21 1.00 10.23
N VAL A 16 -9.42 1.62 9.37
CA VAL A 16 -8.78 0.93 8.25
C VAL A 16 -7.83 -0.14 8.76
N ILE A 17 -6.98 0.21 9.74
CA ILE A 17 -6.02 -0.74 10.33
C ILE A 17 -6.74 -1.97 10.87
N ALA A 18 -7.86 -1.78 11.55
CA ALA A 18 -8.62 -2.90 12.12
C ALA A 18 -9.10 -3.88 11.02
N HIS A 19 -9.36 -3.39 9.82
CA HIS A 19 -9.78 -4.23 8.71
C HIS A 19 -8.64 -4.94 7.99
N VAL A 20 -7.43 -4.36 8.00
CA VAL A 20 -6.31 -4.91 7.23
C VAL A 20 -5.40 -5.83 8.04
N ILE A 21 -5.49 -5.82 9.37
CA ILE A 21 -4.75 -6.78 10.21
C ILE A 21 -5.20 -8.20 9.84
N GLY A 22 -4.23 -9.07 9.59
CA GLY A 22 -4.47 -10.43 9.16
C GLY A 22 -4.52 -10.62 7.65
N ALA A 23 -4.62 -9.52 6.89
CA ALA A 23 -4.57 -9.57 5.43
C ALA A 23 -3.13 -9.63 4.94
N THR A 24 -2.93 -10.10 3.72
CA THR A 24 -1.63 -10.13 3.05
C THR A 24 -1.65 -9.14 1.89
N VAL A 25 -0.58 -8.34 1.78
CA VAL A 25 -0.37 -7.48 0.61
C VAL A 25 0.19 -8.36 -0.51
N GLU A 26 -0.57 -8.55 -1.57
CA GLU A 26 -0.17 -9.41 -2.69
C GLU A 26 0.68 -8.68 -3.71
N ALA A 27 0.32 -7.43 -4.00
CA ALA A 27 0.98 -6.60 -4.98
C ALA A 27 0.71 -5.13 -4.68
N TYR A 28 1.39 -4.24 -5.39
CA TYR A 28 1.15 -2.81 -5.22
C TYR A 28 1.43 -2.07 -6.54
N PHE A 29 0.90 -0.86 -6.63
CA PHE A 29 1.27 0.08 -7.67
C PHE A 29 1.16 1.51 -7.12
N VAL A 30 1.82 2.43 -7.79
CA VAL A 30 1.80 3.85 -7.44
C VAL A 30 1.23 4.62 -8.62
N TRP A 31 0.27 5.49 -8.36
CA TRP A 31 -0.34 6.33 -9.38
C TRP A 31 -0.75 7.66 -8.77
N ASP A 32 -0.37 8.75 -9.42
CA ASP A 32 -0.74 10.11 -8.99
C ASP A 32 -0.44 10.35 -7.49
N GLU A 33 0.79 10.06 -7.10
CA GLU A 33 1.31 10.25 -5.73
C GLU A 33 0.57 9.44 -4.66
N THR A 34 -0.17 8.41 -5.07
CA THR A 34 -0.91 7.53 -4.18
C THR A 34 -0.39 6.10 -4.31
N VAL A 35 -0.22 5.44 -3.17
CA VAL A 35 0.15 4.03 -3.11
C VAL A 35 -1.12 3.20 -3.03
N TYR A 36 -1.18 2.16 -3.86
CA TYR A 36 -2.29 1.22 -3.88
C TYR A 36 -1.76 -0.17 -3.52
N LEU A 37 -2.13 -0.64 -2.33
CA LEU A 37 -1.76 -1.98 -1.87
C LEU A 37 -2.92 -2.94 -2.13
N VAL A 38 -2.67 -3.97 -2.92
CA VAL A 38 -3.68 -4.98 -3.27
C VAL A 38 -3.67 -6.05 -2.19
N LEU A 39 -4.78 -6.19 -1.49
CA LEU A 39 -4.90 -7.13 -0.37
C LEU A 39 -5.62 -8.41 -0.81
N ASP A 40 -5.32 -9.51 -0.13
CA ASP A 40 -5.93 -10.82 -0.42
C ASP A 40 -7.39 -10.94 0.05
N ILE A 41 -7.92 -9.88 0.66
CA ILE A 41 -9.32 -9.84 1.14
C ILE A 41 -10.27 -9.15 0.16
N GLY A 42 -9.82 -8.91 -1.09
CA GLY A 42 -10.68 -8.32 -2.12
C GLY A 42 -10.74 -6.79 -2.11
N PHE A 43 -9.86 -6.14 -1.36
CA PHE A 43 -9.80 -4.69 -1.24
C PHE A 43 -8.46 -4.15 -1.72
N ILE A 44 -8.46 -2.88 -2.16
CA ILE A 44 -7.26 -2.09 -2.38
C ILE A 44 -7.19 -1.03 -1.28
N TRP A 45 -6.03 -0.97 -0.65
CA TRP A 45 -5.73 -0.02 0.41
C TRP A 45 -4.93 1.13 -0.21
N ASN A 46 -5.57 2.28 -0.39
CA ASN A 46 -4.91 3.43 -0.99
C ASN A 46 -4.39 4.35 0.11
N ILE A 47 -3.13 4.78 -0.06
CA ILE A 47 -2.39 5.55 0.93
C ILE A 47 -1.83 6.80 0.24
N TYR A 48 -2.18 7.97 0.77
CA TYR A 48 -1.72 9.26 0.26
C TYR A 48 -0.39 9.66 0.88
N LEU A 49 0.23 10.71 0.34
CA LEU A 49 1.55 11.16 0.81
C LEU A 49 1.58 11.49 2.30
N ASN A 50 0.50 12.01 2.85
CA ASN A 50 0.39 12.33 4.27
C ASN A 50 -0.03 11.13 5.14
N ILE A 51 -0.04 9.92 4.54
CA ILE A 51 -0.47 8.67 5.18
C ILE A 51 -1.97 8.65 5.51
N GLU A 52 -2.74 9.59 5.01
CA GLU A 52 -4.19 9.42 4.99
C GLU A 52 -4.53 8.28 4.02
N MET A 53 -5.63 7.57 4.28
CA MET A 53 -5.86 6.31 3.57
C MET A 53 -7.34 6.03 3.35
N GLY A 54 -7.59 5.09 2.45
CA GLY A 54 -8.91 4.55 2.20
C GLY A 54 -8.82 3.05 1.92
N LEU A 55 -9.94 2.38 2.05
CA LEU A 55 -10.03 0.95 1.75
C LEU A 55 -11.23 0.75 0.83
N VAL A 56 -10.98 0.33 -0.41
CA VAL A 56 -11.99 0.29 -1.47
C VAL A 56 -12.00 -1.10 -2.12
N PRO A 57 -13.16 -1.69 -2.42
CA PRO A 57 -13.21 -2.95 -3.15
C PRO A 57 -12.39 -2.86 -4.44
N GLN A 58 -11.65 -3.92 -4.76
CA GLN A 58 -10.70 -3.93 -5.89
C GLN A 58 -11.33 -3.48 -7.21
N VAL A 59 -12.50 -4.01 -7.52
CA VAL A 59 -13.18 -3.68 -8.78
C VAL A 59 -13.54 -2.20 -8.84
N VAL A 60 -14.05 -1.66 -7.73
CA VAL A 60 -14.45 -0.25 -7.65
C VAL A 60 -13.23 0.67 -7.71
N ALA A 61 -12.17 0.33 -6.97
CA ALA A 61 -10.96 1.14 -6.93
C ALA A 61 -10.35 1.33 -8.32
N ILE A 62 -10.27 0.26 -9.10
CA ILE A 62 -9.72 0.34 -10.45
C ILE A 62 -10.67 1.07 -11.40
N ALA A 63 -11.98 0.83 -11.29
CA ALA A 63 -12.97 1.48 -12.15
C ALA A 63 -13.00 3.00 -11.94
N GLU A 64 -12.76 3.45 -10.72
CA GLU A 64 -12.79 4.88 -10.36
C GLU A 64 -11.43 5.57 -10.49
N LEU A 65 -10.39 4.82 -10.84
CA LEU A 65 -9.04 5.38 -10.96
C LEU A 65 -9.01 6.41 -12.11
N ASP A 66 -8.49 7.60 -11.82
CA ASP A 66 -8.32 8.66 -12.81
C ASP A 66 -7.11 8.36 -13.70
N ALA A 67 -7.29 7.40 -14.60
CA ALA A 67 -6.25 6.90 -15.48
C ALA A 67 -6.86 6.54 -16.83
N SER A 68 -5.99 6.20 -17.81
CA SER A 68 -6.46 5.80 -19.13
C SER A 68 -7.20 4.45 -19.08
N ASP A 69 -8.05 4.21 -20.08
CA ASP A 69 -8.75 2.92 -20.20
C ASP A 69 -7.76 1.77 -20.34
N GLU A 70 -6.64 2.00 -21.05
CA GLU A 70 -5.58 1.01 -21.20
C GLU A 70 -4.98 0.63 -19.85
N MET A 71 -4.64 1.62 -19.02
CA MET A 71 -4.08 1.38 -17.71
C MET A 71 -5.05 0.62 -16.81
N ARG A 72 -6.33 1.03 -16.80
CA ARG A 72 -7.34 0.33 -16.01
C ARG A 72 -7.50 -1.13 -16.45
N ARG A 73 -7.44 -1.38 -17.76
CA ARG A 73 -7.52 -2.73 -18.34
C ARG A 73 -6.34 -3.58 -17.92
N GLU A 74 -5.14 -3.02 -17.96
CA GLU A 74 -3.93 -3.72 -17.55
C GLU A 74 -3.93 -4.02 -16.05
N LEU A 75 -4.41 -3.09 -15.21
CA LEU A 75 -4.54 -3.32 -13.77
C LEU A 75 -5.56 -4.44 -13.48
N ARG A 76 -6.68 -4.47 -14.19
CA ARG A 76 -7.65 -5.57 -14.05
C ARG A 76 -7.06 -6.91 -14.45
N SER A 77 -6.24 -6.91 -15.51
CA SER A 77 -5.52 -8.11 -15.94
C SER A 77 -4.55 -8.57 -14.85
N ASP A 78 -3.83 -7.63 -14.23
CA ASP A 78 -2.90 -7.95 -13.15
C ASP A 78 -3.61 -8.60 -11.95
N LEU A 79 -4.81 -8.13 -11.60
CA LEU A 79 -5.58 -8.76 -10.53
C LEU A 79 -5.86 -10.23 -10.80
N ASP A 80 -6.12 -10.59 -12.06
CA ASP A 80 -6.35 -11.98 -12.44
C ASP A 80 -5.07 -12.81 -12.44
N LEU A 81 -3.91 -12.17 -12.58
CA LEU A 81 -2.61 -12.84 -12.63
C LEU A 81 -1.94 -13.01 -11.27
N ILE A 82 -2.41 -12.28 -10.25
CA ILE A 82 -1.84 -12.38 -8.90
C ILE A 82 -1.96 -13.81 -8.38
N GLY A 83 -0.86 -14.32 -7.83
CA GLY A 83 -0.79 -15.69 -7.32
C GLY A 83 -0.55 -16.73 -8.38
N ARG A 84 -0.42 -16.34 -9.64
CA ARG A 84 -0.09 -17.22 -10.75
C ARG A 84 1.36 -16.99 -11.17
N ASP A 85 1.94 -17.96 -11.83
CA ASP A 85 3.32 -17.87 -12.33
C ASP A 85 3.34 -17.05 -13.64
N ALA A 86 3.06 -15.77 -13.53
CA ALA A 86 2.98 -14.86 -14.67
C ALA A 86 3.44 -13.47 -14.25
N SER A 87 4.05 -12.76 -15.19
CA SER A 87 4.50 -11.38 -14.96
C SER A 87 3.33 -10.41 -14.95
N LEU A 88 3.36 -9.46 -14.03
CA LEU A 88 2.37 -8.41 -13.95
C LEU A 88 2.72 -7.27 -14.92
N ASN A 89 1.69 -6.55 -15.41
CA ASN A 89 1.86 -5.46 -16.38
C ASN A 89 2.20 -4.14 -15.71
N ARG A 90 1.45 -3.78 -14.68
CA ARG A 90 1.55 -2.49 -14.00
C ARG A 90 1.86 -2.62 -12.52
N MET A 91 1.43 -3.70 -11.90
CA MET A 91 1.64 -3.95 -10.47
C MET A 91 2.99 -4.61 -10.23
N THR A 92 3.52 -4.37 -9.04
CA THR A 92 4.73 -5.04 -8.55
C THR A 92 4.31 -6.02 -7.47
N THR A 93 4.84 -7.23 -7.52
CA THR A 93 4.60 -8.23 -6.47
C THR A 93 5.19 -7.74 -5.16
N SER A 94 4.43 -7.85 -4.08
CA SER A 94 4.92 -7.44 -2.76
C SER A 94 6.12 -8.27 -2.33
N PRO A 95 7.18 -7.64 -1.80
CA PRO A 95 8.34 -8.39 -1.31
C PRO A 95 8.04 -9.18 -0.03
N VAL A 96 6.98 -8.82 0.71
CA VAL A 96 6.54 -9.53 1.90
C VAL A 96 5.16 -10.11 1.62
N GLN A 97 5.04 -11.44 1.67
CA GLN A 97 3.82 -12.17 1.28
C GLN A 97 3.26 -12.96 2.46
N SER A 98 3.14 -12.31 3.62
CA SER A 98 2.59 -12.94 4.81
C SER A 98 1.61 -11.99 5.51
N PRO A 99 0.73 -12.52 6.39
CA PRO A 99 -0.29 -11.69 7.04
C PRO A 99 0.29 -10.57 7.89
N ILE A 100 -0.37 -9.43 7.85
CA ILE A 100 -0.03 -8.25 8.64
C ILE A 100 -0.39 -8.53 10.10
N LEU A 101 0.59 -8.35 11.00
CA LEU A 101 0.41 -8.52 12.44
C LEU A 101 0.17 -7.18 13.14
N SER A 102 0.91 -6.14 12.74
CA SER A 102 0.80 -4.81 13.34
C SER A 102 1.25 -3.74 12.36
N ILE A 103 0.82 -2.51 12.61
CA ILE A 103 1.13 -1.36 11.77
C ILE A 103 1.58 -0.21 12.68
N ASP A 104 2.74 0.39 12.34
CA ASP A 104 3.28 1.53 13.06
C ASP A 104 3.45 2.70 12.10
N PHE A 105 3.19 3.91 12.59
CA PHE A 105 3.40 5.14 11.84
C PHE A 105 4.57 5.91 12.46
N LEU A 106 5.45 6.41 11.58
CA LEU A 106 6.62 7.18 11.98
C LEU A 106 6.66 8.47 11.16
N THR A 107 7.25 9.49 11.76
CA THR A 107 7.43 10.78 11.10
C THR A 107 8.86 11.28 11.32
N ALA A 108 9.42 11.94 10.31
CA ALA A 108 10.72 12.60 10.38
C ALA A 108 10.67 13.81 9.45
N ASP A 109 10.54 15.02 10.02
CA ASP A 109 10.37 16.26 9.26
C ASP A 109 9.18 16.16 8.28
N SER A 110 9.45 16.27 6.97
CA SER A 110 8.41 16.15 5.94
C SER A 110 8.20 14.72 5.44
N SER A 111 8.93 13.76 6.01
CA SER A 111 8.80 12.36 5.62
C SER A 111 7.84 11.61 6.53
N ARG A 112 7.16 10.63 5.96
CA ARG A 112 6.23 9.76 6.68
C ARG A 112 6.56 8.32 6.36
N GLN A 113 6.39 7.44 7.34
CA GLN A 113 6.65 6.02 7.16
C GLN A 113 5.55 5.21 7.80
N MET A 114 5.06 4.23 7.06
CA MET A 114 4.14 3.23 7.59
C MET A 114 4.84 1.89 7.53
N ARG A 115 4.97 1.23 8.67
CA ARG A 115 5.66 -0.05 8.80
C ARG A 115 4.63 -1.13 9.08
N LEU A 116 4.51 -2.07 8.15
CA LEU A 116 3.63 -3.23 8.29
C LEU A 116 4.48 -4.39 8.75
N THR A 117 4.39 -4.74 10.03
CA THR A 117 5.07 -5.92 10.55
C THR A 117 4.21 -7.13 10.21
N CYS A 118 4.76 -8.01 9.38
CA CYS A 118 4.10 -9.22 8.91
C CYS A 118 4.78 -10.45 9.53
N GLU A 119 4.21 -11.64 9.33
CA GLU A 119 4.79 -12.86 9.90
C GLU A 119 6.22 -13.11 9.42
N ASP A 120 6.51 -12.85 8.13
CA ASP A 120 7.80 -13.18 7.52
C ASP A 120 8.68 -11.96 7.21
N GLY A 121 8.29 -10.77 7.62
CA GLY A 121 9.08 -9.58 7.33
C GLY A 121 8.33 -8.30 7.62
N VAL A 122 8.98 -7.18 7.29
CA VAL A 122 8.39 -5.85 7.48
C VAL A 122 8.32 -5.15 6.14
N LEU A 123 7.11 -4.79 5.73
CA LEU A 123 6.89 -3.99 4.52
C LEU A 123 6.80 -2.53 4.92
N VAL A 124 7.58 -1.68 4.27
CA VAL A 124 7.64 -0.25 4.58
C VAL A 124 7.10 0.55 3.40
N VAL A 125 6.19 1.47 3.71
CA VAL A 125 5.74 2.51 2.78
C VAL A 125 6.28 3.84 3.32
N GLU A 126 7.13 4.48 2.54
CA GLU A 126 7.75 5.74 2.95
C GLU A 126 7.42 6.82 1.94
N THR A 127 6.98 7.97 2.42
CA THR A 127 6.59 9.10 1.57
C THR A 127 7.31 10.37 2.00
N SER A 128 7.49 11.29 1.05
CA SER A 128 8.01 12.62 1.31
C SER A 128 7.00 13.66 0.87
N LEU A 129 6.54 14.49 1.80
CA LEU A 129 5.64 15.59 1.49
C LEU A 129 6.36 16.72 0.73
N GLN A 130 7.69 16.78 0.87
CA GLN A 130 8.50 17.82 0.21
C GLN A 130 8.75 17.51 -1.26
N THR A 131 9.08 16.24 -1.58
CA THR A 131 9.46 15.81 -2.93
C THR A 131 8.36 15.02 -3.65
N ALA A 132 7.29 14.66 -2.95
CA ALA A 132 6.22 13.78 -3.44
C ALA A 132 6.74 12.39 -3.84
N GLU A 133 7.87 11.97 -3.30
CA GLU A 133 8.43 10.64 -3.56
C GLU A 133 7.73 9.59 -2.71
N VAL A 134 7.62 8.39 -3.28
CA VAL A 134 7.08 7.22 -2.61
C VAL A 134 8.06 6.07 -2.78
N LYS A 135 8.35 5.37 -1.68
CA LYS A 135 9.18 4.17 -1.68
C LYS A 135 8.43 3.04 -1.00
N ILE A 136 8.50 1.84 -1.57
CA ILE A 136 7.93 0.64 -0.97
C ILE A 136 9.04 -0.40 -0.98
N TYR A 137 9.36 -0.93 0.19
CA TYR A 137 10.47 -1.87 0.31
C TYR A 137 10.32 -2.76 1.53
N GLU A 138 11.08 -3.84 1.53
CA GLU A 138 11.19 -4.71 2.71
C GLU A 138 12.32 -4.20 3.59
N ALA A 139 12.04 -3.97 4.88
CA ALA A 139 13.07 -3.60 5.86
C ALA A 139 13.89 -4.84 6.19
N GLY A 140 15.18 -4.72 5.96
CA GLY A 140 16.05 -5.88 6.13
C GLY A 140 17.03 -5.76 7.26
#